data_dc174fc70c60e496899cf8a4f01136b2
#
_entry.id   dc174fc70c60e496899cf8a4f01136b2
#
_cell.length_a   1.000
_cell.length_b   1.000
_cell.length_c   1.000
_cell.angle_alpha   90.00
_cell.angle_beta   90.00
_cell.angle_gamma   90.00
#
_symmetry.space_group_name_H-M   'P 1'
#
loop_
_entity.id
_entity.type
_entity.pdbx_description
1 polymer ?
#
loop_
_entity_poly.entity_id
_entity_poly.type
_entity_poly.pdbx_seq_one_letter_code
_entity_poly.pdbx_strand_id
1 'polypeptide(L)'
;RSLLEISDIANNIFKERLQTIPGVSRVQIWGEKEYAIRLRMDPLKMASYGITPLDVLQKVQSENLELPSGRIEGQNIELSVRTKSRLSSPQEFNELIIKEDQNNIVRFQDIGRAELSALNERTVLKRDGIPMVAVVLVPLPGSNNIEIADEFYKRLEQIKKDLPSDVGVEVGFDSTEYIRKSIAEVEETIITAFILVVAVIFLFLR
;
A
#
# COMPACT_ATOMS: atom_id res chain seq x y z
N ARG A 1 -12.84 -9.44 3.58
CA ARG A 1 -11.42 -9.30 3.95
C ARG A 1 -11.18 -8.03 4.76
N SER A 2 -10.13 -8.05 5.56
CA SER A 2 -9.70 -6.88 6.31
C SER A 2 -9.10 -5.82 5.36
N LEU A 3 -9.15 -4.54 5.75
CA LEU A 3 -8.48 -3.48 4.99
C LEU A 3 -6.96 -3.67 4.92
N LEU A 4 -6.36 -4.37 5.89
CA LEU A 4 -4.95 -4.73 5.89
C LEU A 4 -4.61 -5.68 4.73
N GLU A 5 -5.40 -6.75 4.57
CA GLU A 5 -5.21 -7.72 3.47
C GLU A 5 -5.45 -7.08 2.10
N ILE A 6 -6.46 -6.18 1.99
CA ILE A 6 -6.73 -5.44 0.75
C ILE A 6 -5.56 -4.50 0.43
N SER A 7 -4.98 -3.84 1.44
CA SER A 7 -3.82 -2.98 1.27
C SER A 7 -2.58 -3.75 0.81
N ASP A 8 -2.39 -4.96 1.34
CA ASP A 8 -1.30 -5.85 0.92
C ASP A 8 -1.45 -6.28 -0.55
N ILE A 9 -2.66 -6.65 -0.96
CA ILE A 9 -2.98 -6.93 -2.36
C ILE A 9 -2.72 -5.71 -3.25
N ALA A 10 -3.13 -4.51 -2.81
CA ALA A 10 -2.92 -3.27 -3.56
C ALA A 10 -1.42 -2.97 -3.74
N ASN A 11 -0.60 -3.17 -2.71
CA ASN A 11 0.85 -2.96 -2.79
C ASN A 11 1.55 -4.02 -3.65
N ASN A 12 1.30 -5.30 -3.39
CA ASN A 12 2.09 -6.39 -3.97
C ASN A 12 1.61 -6.80 -5.37
N ILE A 13 0.34 -6.56 -5.71
CA ILE A 13 -0.19 -6.96 -7.02
C ILE A 13 -0.43 -5.74 -7.90
N PHE A 14 -1.22 -4.76 -7.43
CA PHE A 14 -1.57 -3.62 -8.27
C PHE A 14 -0.40 -2.67 -8.50
N LYS A 15 0.23 -2.21 -7.42
CA LYS A 15 1.32 -1.24 -7.51
C LYS A 15 2.48 -1.76 -8.34
N GLU A 16 2.93 -2.99 -8.10
CA GLU A 16 4.05 -3.58 -8.85
C GLU A 16 3.76 -3.71 -10.34
N ARG A 17 2.55 -4.13 -10.70
CA ARG A 17 2.19 -4.30 -12.12
C ARG A 17 1.86 -2.98 -12.81
N LEU A 18 1.27 -2.02 -12.12
CA LEU A 18 0.84 -0.76 -12.72
C LEU A 18 1.95 0.28 -12.80
N GLN A 19 2.93 0.28 -11.88
CA GLN A 19 4.03 1.23 -11.92
C GLN A 19 4.98 1.05 -13.11
N THR A 20 4.93 -0.10 -13.79
CA THR A 20 5.72 -0.41 -14.98
C THR A 20 5.03 0.01 -16.28
N ILE A 21 3.86 0.67 -16.22
CA ILE A 21 3.20 1.23 -17.41
C ILE A 21 4.02 2.42 -17.92
N PRO A 22 4.40 2.44 -19.23
CA PRO A 22 5.10 3.57 -19.80
C PRO A 22 4.30 4.87 -19.63
N GLY A 23 4.95 5.94 -19.16
CA GLY A 23 4.30 7.21 -18.90
C GLY A 23 3.72 7.37 -17.49
N VAL A 24 3.72 6.34 -16.65
CA VAL A 24 3.36 6.45 -15.23
C VAL A 24 4.56 6.89 -14.41
N SER A 25 4.42 7.96 -13.65
CA SER A 25 5.45 8.46 -12.73
C SER A 25 5.51 7.65 -11.46
N ARG A 26 4.35 7.40 -10.86
CA ARG A 26 4.21 6.63 -9.62
C ARG A 26 2.80 6.10 -9.46
N VAL A 27 2.67 5.06 -8.66
CA VAL A 27 1.38 4.54 -8.20
C VAL A 27 1.24 4.87 -6.72
N GLN A 28 0.15 5.57 -6.37
CA GLN A 28 -0.20 5.90 -4.99
C GLN A 28 -1.33 4.99 -4.52
N ILE A 29 -1.29 4.61 -3.25
CA ILE A 29 -2.38 3.85 -2.63
C ILE A 29 -2.99 4.73 -1.54
N TRP A 30 -4.29 5.04 -1.70
CA TRP A 30 -5.03 5.84 -0.74
C TRP A 30 -5.90 4.96 0.14
N GLY A 31 -5.93 5.27 1.43
CA GLY A 31 -6.67 4.48 2.41
C GLY A 31 -5.96 3.19 2.80
N GLU A 32 -4.70 3.01 2.37
CA GLU A 32 -3.91 1.83 2.74
C GLU A 32 -3.71 1.72 4.25
N LYS A 33 -3.58 0.49 4.68
CA LYS A 33 -3.22 0.11 6.05
C LYS A 33 -1.93 -0.68 6.01
N GLU A 34 -0.89 -0.13 6.62
CA GLU A 34 0.37 -0.85 6.82
C GLU A 34 0.28 -1.70 8.08
N TYR A 35 0.88 -2.88 8.05
CA TYR A 35 0.98 -3.73 9.22
C TYR A 35 1.94 -3.14 10.24
N ALA A 36 1.51 -3.11 11.49
CA ALA A 36 2.35 -2.76 12.64
C ALA A 36 2.01 -3.63 13.84
N ILE A 37 3.00 -3.94 14.65
CA ILE A 37 2.76 -4.56 15.95
C ILE A 37 2.45 -3.45 16.94
N ARG A 38 1.23 -3.46 17.50
CA ARG A 38 0.78 -2.53 18.51
C ARG A 38 0.93 -3.13 19.88
N LEU A 39 1.59 -2.38 20.76
CA LEU A 39 1.75 -2.70 22.15
C LEU A 39 0.67 -1.96 22.95
N ARG A 40 -0.44 -2.65 23.27
CA ARG A 40 -1.53 -2.10 24.10
C ARG A 40 -1.21 -2.35 25.55
N MET A 41 -0.86 -1.29 26.26
CA MET A 41 -0.50 -1.31 27.68
C MET A 41 -1.72 -1.07 28.56
N ASP A 42 -1.79 -1.76 29.69
CA ASP A 42 -2.81 -1.59 30.72
C ASP A 42 -2.23 -0.74 31.88
N PRO A 43 -2.70 0.50 32.08
CA PRO A 43 -2.16 1.39 33.09
C PRO A 43 -2.26 0.85 34.53
N LEU A 44 -3.32 0.09 34.84
CA LEU A 44 -3.51 -0.46 36.18
C LEU A 44 -2.50 -1.58 36.46
N LYS A 45 -2.32 -2.47 35.49
CA LYS A 45 -1.31 -3.53 35.59
C LYS A 45 0.10 -2.95 35.65
N MET A 46 0.41 -1.96 34.83
CA MET A 46 1.71 -1.26 34.85
C MET A 46 2.00 -0.66 36.23
N ALA A 47 1.01 0.01 36.82
CA ALA A 47 1.13 0.60 38.16
C ALA A 47 1.38 -0.48 39.23
N SER A 48 0.73 -1.64 39.14
CA SER A 48 0.93 -2.75 40.10
C SER A 48 2.33 -3.33 40.09
N TYR A 49 3.00 -3.31 38.94
CA TYR A 49 4.40 -3.77 38.78
C TYR A 49 5.42 -2.63 38.89
N GLY A 50 4.98 -1.37 39.08
CA GLY A 50 5.86 -0.21 39.15
C GLY A 50 6.64 0.02 37.84
N ILE A 51 5.96 -0.19 36.69
CA ILE A 51 6.53 -0.04 35.33
C ILE A 51 5.90 1.18 34.67
N THR A 52 6.73 2.01 34.06
CA THR A 52 6.29 3.18 33.30
C THR A 52 6.28 2.91 31.78
N PRO A 53 5.52 3.67 30.98
CA PRO A 53 5.60 3.57 29.51
C PRO A 53 7.01 3.79 28.94
N LEU A 54 7.81 4.61 29.64
CA LEU A 54 9.19 4.87 29.25
C LEU A 54 10.08 3.63 29.41
N ASP A 55 9.88 2.85 30.48
CA ASP A 55 10.62 1.60 30.70
C ASP A 55 10.33 0.60 29.58
N VAL A 56 9.05 0.48 29.19
CA VAL A 56 8.65 -0.35 28.05
C VAL A 56 9.31 0.12 26.76
N LEU A 57 9.28 1.44 26.48
CA LEU A 57 9.89 2.00 25.28
C LEU A 57 11.40 1.71 25.22
N GLN A 58 12.12 1.96 26.32
CA GLN A 58 13.55 1.71 26.41
C GLN A 58 13.88 0.24 26.21
N LYS A 59 13.09 -0.65 26.82
CA LYS A 59 13.31 -2.09 26.67
C LYS A 59 13.07 -2.58 25.25
N VAL A 60 11.98 -2.12 24.61
CA VAL A 60 11.71 -2.44 23.20
C VAL A 60 12.83 -1.91 22.30
N GLN A 61 13.31 -0.69 22.54
CA GLN A 61 14.41 -0.11 21.75
C GLN A 61 15.72 -0.89 21.93
N SER A 62 16.03 -1.37 23.12
CA SER A 62 17.26 -2.13 23.41
C SER A 62 17.24 -3.55 22.83
N GLU A 63 16.08 -4.20 22.82
CA GLU A 63 15.95 -5.59 22.37
C GLU A 63 15.57 -5.72 20.89
N ASN A 64 15.05 -4.66 20.27
CA ASN A 64 14.65 -4.66 18.87
C ASN A 64 15.68 -3.95 17.96
N LEU A 65 16.96 -4.19 18.24
CA LEU A 65 18.08 -3.65 17.47
C LEU A 65 18.68 -4.73 16.55
N GLU A 66 18.83 -4.39 15.28
CA GLU A 66 19.60 -5.20 14.33
C GLU A 66 21.07 -4.80 14.42
N LEU A 67 21.85 -5.54 15.22
CA LEU A 67 23.27 -5.32 15.33
C LEU A 67 24.01 -6.11 14.24
N PRO A 68 24.89 -5.47 13.45
CA PRO A 68 25.75 -6.20 12.53
C PRO A 68 26.73 -7.08 13.34
N SER A 69 26.56 -8.38 13.25
CA SER A 69 27.31 -9.35 14.07
C SER A 69 28.71 -9.67 13.55
N GLY A 70 29.15 -8.97 12.47
CA GLY A 70 30.47 -9.16 11.90
C GLY A 70 30.57 -10.35 10.93
N ARG A 71 31.79 -10.75 10.61
CA ARG A 71 32.13 -11.81 9.68
C ARG A 71 33.13 -12.74 10.35
N ILE A 72 33.03 -14.03 10.07
CA ILE A 72 34.04 -15.03 10.42
C ILE A 72 34.89 -15.22 9.16
N GLU A 73 36.13 -14.76 9.20
CA GLU A 73 37.06 -14.89 8.08
C GLU A 73 37.90 -16.19 8.30
N GLY A 74 37.73 -17.15 7.40
CA GLY A 74 38.56 -18.32 7.28
C GLY A 74 39.47 -18.19 6.06
N GLN A 75 40.48 -19.08 5.95
CA GLN A 75 41.44 -19.02 4.82
C GLN A 75 40.82 -19.17 3.42
N ASN A 76 39.68 -19.84 3.31
CA ASN A 76 39.01 -20.11 2.03
C ASN A 76 37.49 -19.79 2.04
N ILE A 77 36.93 -19.42 3.17
CA ILE A 77 35.47 -19.20 3.34
C ILE A 77 35.25 -17.99 4.23
N GLU A 78 34.44 -17.05 3.78
CA GLU A 78 33.94 -15.93 4.58
C GLU A 78 32.47 -16.19 4.94
N LEU A 79 32.16 -16.24 6.24
CA LEU A 79 30.79 -16.43 6.75
C LEU A 79 30.31 -15.15 7.41
N SER A 80 29.26 -14.55 6.86
CA SER A 80 28.57 -13.44 7.51
C SER A 80 27.67 -13.98 8.63
N VAL A 81 27.88 -13.50 9.85
CA VAL A 81 27.04 -13.81 11.00
C VAL A 81 25.91 -12.78 11.06
N ARG A 82 24.65 -13.21 11.03
CA ARG A 82 23.48 -12.37 11.27
C ARG A 82 22.86 -12.76 12.60
N THR A 83 22.80 -11.79 13.52
CA THR A 83 22.03 -11.98 14.75
C THR A 83 20.57 -11.66 14.47
N LYS A 84 19.67 -12.62 14.68
CA LYS A 84 18.23 -12.41 14.57
C LYS A 84 17.73 -11.79 15.87
N SER A 85 17.95 -10.50 16.05
CA SER A 85 17.59 -9.77 17.28
C SER A 85 16.34 -8.88 17.10
N ARG A 86 15.75 -8.86 15.90
CA ARG A 86 14.55 -8.09 15.64
C ARG A 86 13.30 -8.90 15.96
N LEU A 87 12.50 -8.41 16.89
CA LEU A 87 11.20 -8.98 17.21
C LEU A 87 10.25 -8.75 16.01
N SER A 88 9.66 -9.83 15.50
CA SER A 88 8.86 -9.81 14.25
C SER A 88 7.42 -10.31 14.43
N SER A 89 7.09 -10.88 15.56
CA SER A 89 5.78 -11.43 15.84
C SER A 89 5.17 -10.89 17.15
N PRO A 90 3.83 -10.79 17.25
CA PRO A 90 3.16 -10.40 18.49
C PRO A 90 3.54 -11.31 19.68
N GLN A 91 3.81 -12.59 19.42
CA GLN A 91 4.23 -13.55 20.44
C GLN A 91 5.57 -13.17 21.06
N GLU A 92 6.57 -12.87 20.22
CA GLU A 92 7.90 -12.44 20.69
C GLU A 92 7.82 -11.18 21.54
N PHE A 93 6.96 -10.20 21.16
CA PHE A 93 6.74 -9.00 21.97
C PHE A 93 6.01 -9.30 23.28
N ASN A 94 5.06 -10.24 23.30
CA ASN A 94 4.37 -10.64 24.53
C ASN A 94 5.30 -11.32 25.53
N GLU A 95 6.30 -12.05 25.04
CA GLU A 95 7.31 -12.75 25.85
C GLU A 95 8.47 -11.85 26.28
N LEU A 96 8.56 -10.62 25.74
CA LEU A 96 9.62 -9.68 26.06
C LEU A 96 9.66 -9.37 27.55
N ILE A 97 10.83 -9.59 28.18
CA ILE A 97 11.05 -9.28 29.58
C ILE A 97 11.23 -7.76 29.74
N ILE A 98 10.26 -7.14 30.43
CA ILE A 98 10.29 -5.69 30.69
C ILE A 98 11.08 -5.36 31.94
N LYS A 99 10.87 -6.15 33.00
CA LYS A 99 11.55 -5.97 34.29
C LYS A 99 11.95 -7.32 34.87
N GLU A 100 13.16 -7.39 35.40
CA GLU A 100 13.66 -8.55 36.12
C GLU A 100 14.13 -8.10 37.49
N ASP A 101 13.57 -8.69 38.53
CA ASP A 101 13.97 -8.50 39.93
C ASP A 101 14.34 -9.85 40.50
N GLN A 102 15.12 -9.87 41.58
CA GLN A 102 15.73 -11.09 42.15
C GLN A 102 14.83 -12.33 42.27
N ASN A 103 13.51 -12.13 42.28
CA ASN A 103 12.50 -13.18 42.40
C ASN A 103 11.29 -13.06 41.43
N ASN A 104 11.28 -12.09 40.55
CA ASN A 104 10.10 -11.82 39.69
C ASN A 104 10.51 -11.37 38.30
N ILE A 105 10.05 -12.08 37.29
CA ILE A 105 10.23 -11.72 35.89
C ILE A 105 8.88 -11.19 35.40
N VAL A 106 8.82 -9.91 34.99
CA VAL A 106 7.64 -9.29 34.40
C VAL A 106 7.80 -9.22 32.89
N ARG A 107 6.92 -9.92 32.17
CA ARG A 107 6.87 -9.91 30.71
C ARG A 107 5.87 -8.89 30.22
N PHE A 108 5.96 -8.52 28.93
CA PHE A 108 5.02 -7.58 28.35
C PHE A 108 3.56 -8.06 28.45
N GLN A 109 3.30 -9.35 28.30
CA GLN A 109 1.95 -9.95 28.47
C GLN A 109 1.32 -9.71 29.85
N ASP A 110 2.13 -9.50 30.88
CA ASP A 110 1.65 -9.27 32.25
C ASP A 110 1.10 -7.85 32.43
N ILE A 111 1.59 -6.89 31.62
CA ILE A 111 1.24 -5.47 31.68
C ILE A 111 0.44 -4.97 30.48
N GLY A 112 0.25 -5.82 29.46
CA GLY A 112 -0.42 -5.46 28.23
C GLY A 112 -0.58 -6.62 27.26
N ARG A 113 -0.79 -6.29 26.00
CA ARG A 113 -0.80 -7.26 24.91
C ARG A 113 -0.20 -6.67 23.64
N ALA A 114 0.56 -7.46 22.90
CA ALA A 114 0.98 -7.16 21.55
C ALA A 114 -0.02 -7.76 20.57
N GLU A 115 -0.41 -7.00 19.56
CA GLU A 115 -1.32 -7.44 18.50
C GLU A 115 -0.85 -6.91 17.14
N LEU A 116 -1.07 -7.68 16.10
CA LEU A 116 -0.87 -7.23 14.72
C LEU A 116 -2.07 -6.36 14.32
N SER A 117 -1.81 -5.11 14.00
CA SER A 117 -2.85 -4.13 13.66
C SER A 117 -2.35 -3.15 12.61
N ALA A 118 -3.17 -2.16 12.26
CA ALA A 118 -2.76 -1.10 11.35
C ALA A 118 -1.87 -0.07 12.04
N LEU A 119 -0.82 0.38 11.34
CA LEU A 119 0.05 1.49 11.79
C LEU A 119 -0.77 2.76 12.02
N ASN A 120 -1.72 3.05 11.14
CA ASN A 120 -2.64 4.19 11.26
C ASN A 120 -4.10 3.70 11.17
N GLU A 121 -4.83 3.78 12.28
CA GLU A 121 -6.24 3.42 12.35
C GLU A 121 -7.18 4.58 11.99
N ARG A 122 -6.69 5.82 12.02
CA ARG A 122 -7.51 7.04 11.88
C ARG A 122 -7.86 7.36 10.43
N THR A 123 -6.98 7.03 9.49
CA THR A 123 -7.23 7.28 8.06
C THR A 123 -8.13 6.19 7.49
N VAL A 124 -9.29 6.56 6.98
CA VAL A 124 -10.25 5.65 6.34
C VAL A 124 -10.73 6.28 5.05
N LEU A 125 -10.56 5.56 3.94
CA LEU A 125 -11.16 5.90 2.66
C LEU A 125 -12.46 5.10 2.52
N LYS A 126 -13.55 5.78 2.13
CA LYS A 126 -14.87 5.16 1.93
C LYS A 126 -15.46 5.57 0.60
N ARG A 127 -16.21 4.67 -0.02
CA ARG A 127 -17.12 4.94 -1.12
C ARG A 127 -18.49 4.40 -0.74
N ASP A 128 -19.50 5.24 -0.81
CA ASP A 128 -20.89 4.88 -0.42
C ASP A 128 -20.99 4.25 0.99
N GLY A 129 -20.16 4.74 1.92
CA GLY A 129 -20.10 4.26 3.29
C GLY A 129 -19.25 3.00 3.51
N ILE A 130 -18.81 2.33 2.44
CA ILE A 130 -18.00 1.11 2.50
C ILE A 130 -16.51 1.47 2.55
N PRO A 131 -15.74 0.97 3.53
CA PRO A 131 -14.30 1.17 3.56
C PRO A 131 -13.63 0.52 2.35
N MET A 132 -12.70 1.23 1.72
CA MET A 132 -11.98 0.76 0.55
C MET A 132 -10.52 1.22 0.52
N VAL A 133 -9.76 0.66 -0.39
CA VAL A 133 -8.41 1.10 -0.77
C VAL A 133 -8.47 1.53 -2.24
N ALA A 134 -7.91 2.69 -2.57
CA ALA A 134 -7.85 3.16 -3.95
C ALA A 134 -6.41 3.15 -4.46
N VAL A 135 -6.22 2.63 -5.66
CA VAL A 135 -4.95 2.65 -6.38
C VAL A 135 -5.02 3.76 -7.42
N VAL A 136 -4.13 4.73 -7.33
CA VAL A 136 -4.12 5.95 -8.14
C VAL A 136 -2.85 5.98 -8.98
N LEU A 137 -3.01 6.05 -10.30
CA LEU A 137 -1.91 6.22 -11.23
C LEU A 137 -1.65 7.71 -11.42
N VAL A 138 -0.41 8.12 -11.23
CA VAL A 138 0.03 9.50 -11.46
C VAL A 138 0.87 9.52 -12.74
N PRO A 139 0.41 10.18 -13.81
CA PRO A 139 1.16 10.24 -15.07
C PRO A 139 2.40 11.13 -14.96
N LEU A 140 3.37 10.89 -15.80
CA LEU A 140 4.50 11.79 -16.03
C LEU A 140 4.01 13.06 -16.75
N PRO A 141 4.52 14.25 -16.42
CA PRO A 141 4.20 15.46 -17.17
C PRO A 141 4.50 15.28 -18.66
N GLY A 142 3.52 15.58 -19.51
CA GLY A 142 3.64 15.46 -20.96
C GLY A 142 3.45 14.06 -21.55
N SER A 143 3.14 13.04 -20.71
CA SER A 143 2.79 11.71 -21.21
C SER A 143 1.40 11.67 -21.83
N ASN A 144 1.16 10.68 -22.68
CA ASN A 144 -0.14 10.42 -23.28
C ASN A 144 -1.07 9.68 -22.31
N ASN A 145 -1.99 10.41 -21.69
CA ASN A 145 -2.92 9.84 -20.71
C ASN A 145 -3.83 8.76 -21.32
N ILE A 146 -4.16 8.83 -22.60
CA ILE A 146 -5.02 7.85 -23.28
C ILE A 146 -4.26 6.51 -23.39
N GLU A 147 -3.00 6.53 -23.80
CA GLU A 147 -2.17 5.31 -23.87
C GLU A 147 -1.95 4.68 -22.49
N ILE A 148 -1.75 5.50 -21.47
CA ILE A 148 -1.65 5.03 -20.09
C ILE A 148 -2.95 4.33 -19.67
N ALA A 149 -4.11 4.91 -19.97
CA ALA A 149 -5.40 4.32 -19.65
C ALA A 149 -5.64 3.01 -20.40
N ASP A 150 -5.31 2.95 -21.71
CA ASP A 150 -5.47 1.73 -22.50
C ASP A 150 -4.62 0.58 -21.94
N GLU A 151 -3.36 0.85 -21.62
CA GLU A 151 -2.48 -0.15 -21.01
C GLU A 151 -2.93 -0.51 -19.59
N PHE A 152 -3.46 0.44 -18.82
CA PHE A 152 -4.07 0.19 -17.51
C PHE A 152 -5.24 -0.79 -17.62
N TYR A 153 -6.21 -0.55 -18.51
CA TYR A 153 -7.36 -1.43 -18.67
C TYR A 153 -6.94 -2.85 -19.08
N LYS A 154 -5.98 -2.96 -19.99
CA LYS A 154 -5.44 -4.24 -20.42
C LYS A 154 -4.80 -5.01 -19.24
N ARG A 155 -4.00 -4.33 -18.40
CA ARG A 155 -3.39 -4.94 -17.22
C ARG A 155 -4.42 -5.25 -16.14
N LEU A 156 -5.41 -4.38 -15.97
CA LEU A 156 -6.50 -4.61 -15.02
C LEU A 156 -7.23 -5.92 -15.28
N GLU A 157 -7.52 -6.23 -16.55
CA GLU A 157 -8.14 -7.50 -16.91
C GLU A 157 -7.25 -8.73 -16.60
N GLN A 158 -5.93 -8.57 -16.69
CA GLN A 158 -5.00 -9.61 -16.27
C GLN A 158 -4.95 -9.74 -14.74
N ILE A 159 -4.88 -8.61 -14.04
CA ILE A 159 -4.86 -8.58 -12.57
C ILE A 159 -6.13 -9.21 -12.00
N LYS A 160 -7.30 -8.91 -12.55
CA LYS A 160 -8.58 -9.48 -12.10
C LYS A 160 -8.61 -11.00 -12.12
N LYS A 161 -7.89 -11.65 -13.05
CA LYS A 161 -7.81 -13.12 -13.13
C LYS A 161 -7.00 -13.73 -11.99
N ASP A 162 -6.04 -12.97 -11.47
CA ASP A 162 -5.14 -13.42 -10.40
C ASP A 162 -5.67 -13.04 -9.01
N LEU A 163 -6.75 -12.25 -8.96
CA LEU A 163 -7.34 -11.83 -7.68
C LEU A 163 -8.20 -12.93 -7.07
N PRO A 164 -8.23 -13.00 -5.74
CA PRO A 164 -9.22 -13.82 -5.04
C PRO A 164 -10.65 -13.36 -5.37
N SER A 165 -11.58 -14.30 -5.47
CA SER A 165 -12.98 -14.06 -5.89
C SER A 165 -13.78 -13.16 -4.94
N ASP A 166 -13.30 -12.95 -3.72
CA ASP A 166 -13.90 -12.11 -2.69
C ASP A 166 -13.40 -10.66 -2.70
N VAL A 167 -12.51 -10.31 -3.65
CA VAL A 167 -12.01 -8.93 -3.85
C VAL A 167 -12.70 -8.30 -5.05
N GLY A 168 -13.58 -7.34 -4.79
CA GLY A 168 -14.20 -6.53 -5.83
C GLY A 168 -13.27 -5.40 -6.27
N VAL A 169 -13.16 -5.17 -7.58
CA VAL A 169 -12.37 -4.08 -8.17
C VAL A 169 -13.21 -3.32 -9.17
N GLU A 170 -13.30 -2.02 -8.97
CA GLU A 170 -14.01 -1.08 -9.84
C GLU A 170 -13.11 0.10 -10.19
N VAL A 171 -13.30 0.66 -11.38
CA VAL A 171 -12.67 1.92 -11.77
C VAL A 171 -13.50 3.06 -11.19
N GLY A 172 -12.90 3.82 -10.28
CA GLY A 172 -13.59 4.91 -9.58
C GLY A 172 -13.64 6.21 -10.36
N PHE A 173 -12.60 6.50 -11.13
CA PHE A 173 -12.46 7.73 -11.91
C PHE A 173 -11.50 7.54 -13.07
N ASP A 174 -11.90 7.94 -14.26
CA ASP A 174 -11.08 7.98 -15.46
C ASP A 174 -11.17 9.36 -16.13
N SER A 175 -10.11 10.15 -16.02
CA SER A 175 -10.02 11.46 -16.65
C SER A 175 -9.97 11.40 -18.18
N THR A 176 -9.62 10.25 -18.75
CA THR A 176 -9.47 10.10 -20.21
C THR A 176 -10.81 9.94 -20.93
N GLU A 177 -11.87 9.55 -20.23
CA GLU A 177 -13.22 9.50 -20.83
C GLU A 177 -13.65 10.84 -21.40
N TYR A 178 -13.41 11.92 -20.66
CA TYR A 178 -13.72 13.26 -21.13
C TYR A 178 -12.89 13.65 -22.36
N ILE A 179 -11.59 13.33 -22.33
CA ILE A 179 -10.67 13.59 -23.45
C ILE A 179 -11.13 12.83 -24.71
N ARG A 180 -11.48 11.55 -24.57
CA ARG A 180 -11.95 10.71 -25.68
C ARG A 180 -13.25 11.26 -26.28
N LYS A 181 -14.20 11.67 -25.45
CA LYS A 181 -15.45 12.29 -25.91
C LYS A 181 -15.18 13.58 -26.69
N SER A 182 -14.31 14.44 -26.16
CA SER A 182 -13.94 15.70 -26.84
C SER A 182 -13.28 15.46 -28.20
N ILE A 183 -12.39 14.46 -28.30
CA ILE A 183 -11.76 14.08 -29.57
C ILE A 183 -12.81 13.57 -30.56
N ALA A 184 -13.74 12.71 -30.12
CA ALA A 184 -14.79 12.17 -30.97
C ALA A 184 -15.73 13.28 -31.50
N GLU A 185 -16.10 14.24 -30.66
CA GLU A 185 -16.91 15.41 -31.06
C GLU A 185 -16.20 16.28 -32.12
N VAL A 186 -14.88 16.49 -31.95
CA VAL A 186 -14.10 17.24 -32.93
C VAL A 186 -14.02 16.49 -34.26
N GLU A 187 -13.78 15.16 -34.21
CA GLU A 187 -13.71 14.30 -35.39
C GLU A 187 -15.05 14.29 -36.15
N GLU A 188 -16.17 14.15 -35.47
CA GLU A 188 -17.52 14.23 -36.04
C GLU A 188 -17.78 15.61 -36.70
N THR A 189 -17.37 16.69 -36.03
CA THR A 189 -17.52 18.05 -36.54
C THR A 189 -16.69 18.25 -37.82
N ILE A 190 -15.47 17.76 -37.89
CA ILE A 190 -14.60 17.82 -39.08
C ILE A 190 -15.23 17.05 -40.22
N ILE A 191 -15.70 15.83 -39.98
CA ILE A 191 -16.36 15.01 -41.02
C ILE A 191 -17.60 15.71 -41.54
N THR A 192 -18.44 16.23 -40.64
CA THR A 192 -19.68 16.95 -41.02
C THR A 192 -19.37 18.21 -41.84
N ALA A 193 -18.37 19.00 -41.40
CA ALA A 193 -17.94 20.20 -42.14
C ALA A 193 -17.38 19.83 -43.52
N PHE A 194 -16.60 18.77 -43.63
CA PHE A 194 -16.05 18.29 -44.90
C PHE A 194 -17.17 17.89 -45.86
N ILE A 195 -18.16 17.11 -45.40
CA ILE A 195 -19.31 16.70 -46.22
C ILE A 195 -20.10 17.93 -46.70
N LEU A 196 -20.33 18.90 -45.81
CA LEU A 196 -21.07 20.12 -46.14
C LEU A 196 -20.32 20.94 -47.19
N VAL A 197 -19.01 21.12 -47.05
CA VAL A 197 -18.18 21.83 -48.02
C VAL A 197 -18.22 21.13 -49.39
N VAL A 198 -18.08 19.83 -49.45
CA VAL A 198 -18.17 19.04 -50.68
C VAL A 198 -19.54 19.18 -51.32
N ALA A 199 -20.61 19.11 -50.54
CA ALA A 199 -21.98 19.28 -51.02
C ALA A 199 -22.21 20.68 -51.63
N VAL A 200 -21.71 21.74 -50.97
CA VAL A 200 -21.80 23.14 -51.49
C VAL A 200 -21.02 23.28 -52.79
N ILE A 201 -19.79 22.79 -52.86
CA ILE A 201 -18.96 22.82 -54.07
C ILE A 201 -19.67 22.06 -55.21
N PHE A 202 -20.22 20.90 -54.93
CA PHE A 202 -20.96 20.13 -55.94
C PHE A 202 -22.17 20.85 -56.47
N LEU A 203 -22.91 21.57 -55.61
CA LEU A 203 -24.11 22.29 -55.94
C LEU A 203 -23.80 23.55 -56.77
N PHE A 204 -22.70 24.24 -56.55
CA PHE A 204 -22.35 25.49 -57.25
C PHE A 204 -21.44 25.28 -58.46
N LEU A 205 -20.74 24.15 -58.58
CA LEU A 205 -19.85 23.86 -59.71
C LEU A 205 -20.52 23.09 -60.87
N ARG A 206 -21.79 22.76 -60.74
CA ARG A 206 -22.55 22.05 -61.77
C ARG A 206 -23.18 22.96 -62.79
#